data_95842cbba19bd42c8705e77cd31c7e7a
#
_entry.id   95842cbba19bd42c8705e77cd31c7e7a
#
_cell.length_a   1.000
_cell.length_b   1.000
_cell.length_c   1.000
_cell.angle_alpha   90.00
_cell.angle_beta   90.00
_cell.angle_gamma   90.00
#
_symmetry.space_group_name_H-M   'P 1'
#
loop_
_entity.id
_entity.type
_entity.pdbx_description
1 polymer ?
#
loop_
_entity_poly.entity_id
_entity_poly.type
_entity_poly.pdbx_seq_one_letter_code
_entity_poly.pdbx_strand_id
1 'polypeptide(L)'
;WYSISRVNGVNKGKNVQGLLMWAGNDCEMPGGNVKNMLTALNTDKTLRLGDLQKSAVNMLNVIAKSAVFENMLDKLATSDDAVTAAEAKQAKAILTKNKAQKVLDDLGYESKEDTAVKAQIAAAEKAKAEAEAAAKAAKAEADAAKAEAASANAKLEKNAFRAKKAAVKKVTGKSKAAVVKVKKVKGADGYQVQYSKKANFKSAKKANTKKLNVTLKRLSKGSKYYVRVRAYKTINGQKVYTKYSAKKTVKVK
;
A
#
# COMPACT_ATOMS: atom_id res chain seq x y z
N TRP A 1 -28.74 12.05 25.31
CA TRP A 1 -27.75 10.97 25.53
C TRP A 1 -28.32 9.98 26.53
N TYR A 2 -28.99 8.93 26.06
CA TYR A 2 -29.32 7.78 26.90
C TYR A 2 -28.21 6.75 26.70
N SER A 3 -27.37 6.57 27.69
CA SER A 3 -26.45 5.45 27.75
C SER A 3 -27.28 4.16 27.84
N ILE A 4 -26.97 3.16 26.99
CA ILE A 4 -27.60 1.82 27.06
C ILE A 4 -27.51 1.24 28.48
N SER A 5 -26.53 1.65 29.27
CA SER A 5 -26.39 1.28 30.67
C SER A 5 -27.55 1.77 31.57
N ARG A 6 -28.35 2.77 31.14
CA ARG A 6 -29.54 3.26 31.87
C ARG A 6 -30.84 2.67 31.37
N VAL A 7 -30.83 2.05 30.17
CA VAL A 7 -32.02 1.40 29.62
C VAL A 7 -31.94 -0.08 29.97
N ASN A 8 -32.89 -0.54 30.81
CA ASN A 8 -33.13 -1.95 31.19
C ASN A 8 -32.05 -2.67 32.02
N GLY A 9 -31.22 -1.99 32.77
CA GLY A 9 -30.30 -2.64 33.69
C GLY A 9 -29.22 -3.56 33.03
N VAL A 10 -29.13 -3.53 31.73
CA VAL A 10 -28.20 -4.36 30.96
C VAL A 10 -26.81 -3.73 31.00
N ASN A 11 -25.90 -4.45 31.61
CA ASN A 11 -24.45 -4.20 31.59
C ASN A 11 -23.96 -2.91 32.25
N LYS A 12 -24.16 -2.78 33.52
CA LYS A 12 -23.40 -1.82 34.33
C LYS A 12 -21.91 -2.12 34.17
N GLY A 13 -21.19 -1.32 33.38
CA GLY A 13 -19.73 -1.20 33.41
C GLY A 13 -18.91 -2.03 32.44
N LYS A 14 -19.49 -2.84 31.54
CA LYS A 14 -18.71 -3.60 30.55
C LYS A 14 -19.07 -3.22 29.12
N ASN A 15 -18.09 -2.70 28.37
CA ASN A 15 -18.14 -2.49 26.91
C ASN A 15 -19.38 -1.73 26.37
N VAL A 16 -19.80 -0.72 27.10
CA VAL A 16 -20.92 0.15 26.69
C VAL A 16 -20.69 0.75 25.31
N GLN A 17 -19.44 1.08 24.97
CA GLN A 17 -19.05 1.62 23.66
C GLN A 17 -19.34 0.64 22.52
N GLY A 18 -19.03 -0.64 22.72
CA GLY A 18 -19.35 -1.68 21.75
C GLY A 18 -20.84 -1.81 21.49
N LEU A 19 -21.65 -1.78 22.54
CA LEU A 19 -23.12 -1.84 22.45
C LEU A 19 -23.71 -0.59 21.82
N LEU A 20 -23.17 0.61 22.11
CA LEU A 20 -23.59 1.86 21.49
C LEU A 20 -23.33 1.85 19.99
N MET A 21 -22.16 1.40 19.56
CA MET A 21 -21.83 1.25 18.14
C MET A 21 -22.71 0.22 17.44
N TRP A 22 -22.97 -0.90 18.09
CA TRP A 22 -23.88 -1.92 17.57
C TRP A 22 -25.31 -1.40 17.43
N ALA A 23 -25.77 -0.57 18.38
CA ALA A 23 -27.09 0.06 18.35
C ALA A 23 -27.21 1.21 17.33
N GLY A 24 -26.16 1.50 16.57
CA GLY A 24 -26.14 2.52 15.50
C GLY A 24 -25.75 3.92 15.97
N ASN A 25 -25.08 4.04 17.10
CA ASN A 25 -24.47 5.30 17.51
C ASN A 25 -23.12 5.46 16.81
N ASP A 26 -23.11 6.24 15.74
CA ASP A 26 -21.95 6.38 14.85
C ASP A 26 -20.87 7.34 15.38
N CYS A 27 -21.20 8.13 16.41
CA CYS A 27 -20.27 9.10 16.98
C CYS A 27 -20.33 9.10 18.51
N GLU A 28 -19.19 8.85 19.14
CA GLU A 28 -19.06 8.98 20.60
C GLU A 28 -18.39 10.31 20.94
N MET A 29 -19.06 11.15 21.72
CA MET A 29 -18.52 12.44 22.19
C MET A 29 -18.80 12.63 23.69
N PRO A 30 -17.89 13.28 24.45
CA PRO A 30 -16.48 13.51 24.19
C PRO A 30 -15.62 12.34 24.66
N GLY A 31 -14.51 12.06 23.96
CA GLY A 31 -13.44 11.16 24.41
C GLY A 31 -13.74 9.67 24.26
N GLY A 32 -13.97 9.22 23.03
CA GLY A 32 -14.17 7.81 22.70
C GLY A 32 -13.09 6.90 23.31
N ASN A 33 -13.49 5.79 23.91
CA ASN A 33 -12.57 4.87 24.55
C ASN A 33 -12.18 3.72 23.61
N VAL A 34 -11.14 3.98 22.79
CA VAL A 34 -10.59 3.00 21.83
C VAL A 34 -10.28 1.65 22.50
N LYS A 35 -9.78 1.66 23.74
CA LYS A 35 -9.47 0.43 24.46
C LYS A 35 -10.72 -0.42 24.70
N ASN A 36 -11.83 0.18 25.12
CA ASN A 36 -13.10 -0.53 25.33
C ASN A 36 -13.67 -1.04 24.01
N MET A 37 -13.56 -0.27 22.92
CA MET A 37 -13.97 -0.71 21.58
C MET A 37 -13.16 -1.91 21.10
N LEU A 38 -11.84 -1.88 21.28
CA LEU A 38 -10.97 -3.01 20.95
C LEU A 38 -11.27 -4.24 21.82
N THR A 39 -11.60 -4.06 23.09
CA THR A 39 -12.02 -5.16 23.96
C THR A 39 -13.36 -5.75 23.47
N ALA A 40 -14.33 -4.92 23.14
CA ALA A 40 -15.63 -5.37 22.59
C ALA A 40 -15.47 -6.14 21.28
N LEU A 41 -14.54 -5.72 20.42
CA LEU A 41 -14.26 -6.37 19.14
C LEU A 41 -13.48 -7.69 19.30
N ASN A 42 -12.42 -7.68 20.07
CA ASN A 42 -11.43 -8.78 20.11
C ASN A 42 -11.71 -9.81 21.21
N THR A 43 -12.15 -9.36 22.38
CA THR A 43 -12.32 -10.21 23.57
C THR A 43 -13.77 -10.61 23.80
N ASP A 44 -14.65 -9.62 23.97
CA ASP A 44 -16.05 -9.87 24.35
C ASP A 44 -16.93 -10.24 23.16
N LYS A 45 -16.47 -9.98 21.93
CA LYS A 45 -17.20 -10.25 20.68
C LYS A 45 -18.61 -9.58 20.63
N THR A 46 -18.83 -8.55 21.45
CA THR A 46 -20.07 -7.77 21.48
C THR A 46 -20.16 -6.74 20.36
N LEU A 47 -19.06 -6.44 19.69
CA LEU A 47 -18.95 -5.58 18.52
C LEU A 47 -18.32 -6.37 17.38
N ARG A 48 -18.89 -6.30 16.19
CA ARG A 48 -18.33 -6.94 14.99
C ARG A 48 -17.63 -5.90 14.13
N LEU A 49 -16.62 -6.33 13.36
CA LEU A 49 -15.91 -5.46 12.43
C LEU A 49 -16.85 -4.78 11.43
N GLY A 50 -17.90 -5.49 10.97
CA GLY A 50 -18.93 -4.93 10.08
C GLY A 50 -19.73 -3.78 10.71
N ASP A 51 -19.95 -3.81 12.01
CA ASP A 51 -20.66 -2.73 12.71
C ASP A 51 -19.79 -1.46 12.75
N LEU A 52 -18.48 -1.60 12.98
CA LEU A 52 -17.52 -0.49 12.88
C LEU A 52 -17.42 0.06 11.46
N GLN A 53 -17.38 -0.81 10.45
CA GLN A 53 -17.36 -0.39 9.06
C GLN A 53 -18.62 0.39 8.67
N LYS A 54 -19.79 -0.08 9.09
CA LYS A 54 -21.07 0.61 8.85
C LYS A 54 -21.08 1.99 9.50
N SER A 55 -20.65 2.08 10.76
CA SER A 55 -20.54 3.35 11.48
C SER A 55 -19.58 4.32 10.80
N ALA A 56 -18.40 3.84 10.38
CA ALA A 56 -17.45 4.65 9.64
C ALA A 56 -18.03 5.16 8.31
N VAL A 57 -18.77 4.33 7.57
CA VAL A 57 -19.47 4.73 6.33
C VAL A 57 -20.51 5.79 6.62
N ASN A 58 -21.31 5.66 7.68
CA ASN A 58 -22.31 6.65 8.05
C ASN A 58 -21.66 8.01 8.38
N MET A 59 -20.58 8.01 9.19
CA MET A 59 -19.83 9.23 9.51
C MET A 59 -19.23 9.87 8.24
N LEU A 60 -18.63 9.08 7.38
CA LEU A 60 -18.07 9.57 6.12
C LEU A 60 -19.16 10.16 5.21
N ASN A 61 -20.36 9.58 5.19
CA ASN A 61 -21.48 10.11 4.44
C ASN A 61 -21.96 11.48 4.98
N VAL A 62 -21.94 11.68 6.31
CA VAL A 62 -22.25 12.98 6.92
C VAL A 62 -21.18 14.01 6.55
N ILE A 63 -19.91 13.66 6.67
CA ILE A 63 -18.78 14.51 6.30
C ILE A 63 -18.85 14.88 4.82
N ALA A 64 -19.08 13.90 3.95
CA ALA A 64 -19.15 14.10 2.50
C ALA A 64 -20.31 15.03 2.07
N LYS A 65 -21.36 15.14 2.86
CA LYS A 65 -22.48 16.06 2.60
C LYS A 65 -22.25 17.48 3.15
N SER A 66 -21.18 17.72 3.87
CA SER A 66 -20.89 19.01 4.47
C SER A 66 -20.23 19.97 3.48
N ALA A 67 -20.57 21.27 3.57
CA ALA A 67 -19.90 22.32 2.80
C ALA A 67 -18.39 22.40 3.12
N VAL A 68 -17.99 22.02 4.32
CA VAL A 68 -16.57 21.97 4.73
C VAL A 68 -15.81 20.93 3.90
N PHE A 69 -16.43 19.77 3.64
CA PHE A 69 -15.81 18.72 2.82
C PHE A 69 -15.65 19.17 1.35
N GLU A 70 -16.64 19.86 0.80
CA GLU A 70 -16.56 20.42 -0.57
C GLU A 70 -15.40 21.43 -0.68
N ASN A 71 -15.30 22.35 0.28
CA ASN A 71 -14.21 23.33 0.33
C ASN A 71 -12.84 22.66 0.51
N MET A 72 -12.77 21.56 1.25
CA MET A 72 -11.54 20.77 1.39
C MET A 72 -11.16 20.10 0.08
N LEU A 73 -12.12 19.52 -0.64
CA LEU A 73 -11.89 18.91 -1.96
C LEU A 73 -11.40 19.95 -2.97
N ASP A 74 -11.93 21.18 -2.96
CA ASP A 74 -11.47 22.24 -3.82
C ASP A 74 -10.01 22.62 -3.56
N LYS A 75 -9.60 22.71 -2.31
CA LYS A 75 -8.20 22.95 -1.93
C LYS A 75 -7.28 21.78 -2.32
N LEU A 76 -7.72 20.56 -2.09
CA LEU A 76 -6.94 19.36 -2.47
C LEU A 76 -6.82 19.18 -3.97
N ALA A 77 -7.83 19.61 -4.77
CA ALA A 77 -7.80 19.55 -6.21
C ALA A 77 -6.74 20.46 -6.86
N THR A 78 -6.19 21.42 -6.10
CA THR A 78 -5.09 22.31 -6.50
C THR A 78 -3.75 21.93 -5.85
N SER A 79 -3.65 20.73 -5.25
CA SER A 79 -2.41 20.24 -4.63
C SER A 79 -1.31 20.03 -5.66
N ASP A 80 -0.05 20.32 -5.27
CA ASP A 80 1.13 20.02 -6.08
C ASP A 80 1.38 18.51 -6.25
N ASP A 81 0.82 17.68 -5.37
CA ASP A 81 0.81 16.23 -5.55
C ASP A 81 -0.28 15.81 -6.53
N ALA A 82 0.14 15.37 -7.72
CA ALA A 82 -0.75 14.98 -8.80
C ALA A 82 -1.75 13.87 -8.43
N VAL A 83 -1.36 12.93 -7.56
CA VAL A 83 -2.25 11.86 -7.09
C VAL A 83 -3.35 12.43 -6.21
N THR A 84 -2.98 13.27 -5.23
CA THR A 84 -3.92 13.95 -4.32
C THR A 84 -4.89 14.84 -5.10
N ALA A 85 -4.38 15.63 -6.06
CA ALA A 85 -5.20 16.50 -6.88
C ALA A 85 -6.22 15.71 -7.74
N ALA A 86 -5.80 14.61 -8.37
CA ALA A 86 -6.66 13.77 -9.20
C ALA A 86 -7.72 13.03 -8.36
N GLU A 87 -7.36 12.54 -7.18
CA GLU A 87 -8.30 11.89 -6.24
C GLU A 87 -9.35 12.88 -5.72
N ALA A 88 -8.96 14.11 -5.38
CA ALA A 88 -9.89 15.15 -4.95
C ALA A 88 -10.87 15.56 -6.06
N LYS A 89 -10.42 15.70 -7.31
CA LYS A 89 -11.28 15.94 -8.48
C LYS A 89 -12.27 14.80 -8.68
N GLN A 90 -11.82 13.54 -8.56
CA GLN A 90 -12.70 12.38 -8.64
C GLN A 90 -13.77 12.39 -7.54
N ALA A 91 -13.39 12.65 -6.29
CA ALA A 91 -14.31 12.71 -5.16
C ALA A 91 -15.36 13.80 -5.34
N LYS A 92 -14.96 14.98 -5.84
CA LYS A 92 -15.87 16.09 -6.15
C LYS A 92 -16.88 15.71 -7.26
N ALA A 93 -16.43 15.05 -8.32
CA ALA A 93 -17.29 14.60 -9.40
C ALA A 93 -18.32 13.55 -8.93
N ILE A 94 -17.91 12.62 -8.05
CA ILE A 94 -18.82 11.65 -7.43
C ILE A 94 -19.86 12.34 -6.54
N LEU A 95 -19.46 13.34 -5.76
CA LEU A 95 -20.38 14.10 -4.92
C LEU A 95 -21.44 14.84 -5.76
N THR A 96 -21.02 15.48 -6.86
CA THR A 96 -21.91 16.15 -7.80
C THR A 96 -22.89 15.18 -8.46
N LYS A 97 -22.41 14.00 -8.87
CA LYS A 97 -23.26 12.92 -9.38
C LYS A 97 -24.33 12.50 -8.39
N ASN A 98 -23.93 12.29 -7.12
CA ASN A 98 -24.87 11.86 -6.06
C ASN A 98 -25.93 12.93 -5.77
N LYS A 99 -25.55 14.24 -5.81
CA LYS A 99 -26.50 15.33 -5.69
C LYS A 99 -27.50 15.35 -6.83
N ALA A 100 -27.02 15.16 -8.10
CA ALA A 100 -27.89 15.08 -9.26
C ALA A 100 -28.85 13.87 -9.19
N GLN A 101 -28.33 12.69 -8.74
CA GLN A 101 -29.17 11.50 -8.55
C GLN A 101 -30.27 11.75 -7.50
N LYS A 102 -29.93 12.40 -6.38
CA LYS A 102 -30.94 12.74 -5.35
C LYS A 102 -32.04 13.63 -5.90
N VAL A 103 -31.70 14.63 -6.75
CA VAL A 103 -32.71 15.48 -7.40
C VAL A 103 -33.63 14.64 -8.29
N LEU A 104 -33.09 13.70 -9.06
CA LEU A 104 -33.89 12.78 -9.88
C LEU A 104 -34.82 11.92 -9.03
N ASP A 105 -34.30 11.37 -7.91
CA ASP A 105 -35.08 10.54 -6.99
C ASP A 105 -36.22 11.34 -6.34
N ASP A 106 -35.92 12.56 -5.88
CA ASP A 106 -36.91 13.47 -5.27
C ASP A 106 -37.97 13.91 -6.28
N LEU A 107 -37.61 14.14 -7.56
CA LEU A 107 -38.55 14.51 -8.61
C LEU A 107 -39.37 13.34 -9.15
N GLY A 108 -38.94 12.11 -8.95
CA GLY A 108 -39.64 10.90 -9.40
C GLY A 108 -40.98 10.64 -8.70
N TYR A 109 -41.23 11.29 -7.59
CA TYR A 109 -42.49 11.20 -6.83
C TYR A 109 -43.54 12.28 -7.20
N GLU A 110 -43.15 13.27 -8.03
CA GLU A 110 -44.06 14.32 -8.48
C GLU A 110 -44.68 13.97 -9.84
N SER A 111 -45.85 14.54 -10.12
CA SER A 111 -46.65 14.26 -11.33
C SER A 111 -45.82 14.44 -12.59
N LYS A 112 -45.66 13.37 -13.39
CA LYS A 112 -44.85 13.33 -14.62
C LYS A 112 -45.46 14.16 -15.80
N GLU A 113 -46.57 14.83 -15.60
CA GLU A 113 -47.29 15.56 -16.62
C GLU A 113 -46.95 17.05 -16.67
N ASP A 114 -46.31 17.58 -15.62
CA ASP A 114 -45.90 18.99 -15.56
C ASP A 114 -44.68 19.25 -16.46
N THR A 115 -44.77 20.20 -17.37
CA THR A 115 -43.66 20.58 -18.25
C THR A 115 -42.45 21.10 -17.51
N ALA A 116 -42.65 21.79 -16.39
CA ALA A 116 -41.57 22.31 -15.55
C ALA A 116 -40.80 21.17 -14.87
N VAL A 117 -41.51 20.15 -14.38
CA VAL A 117 -40.91 18.95 -13.78
C VAL A 117 -40.12 18.17 -14.82
N LYS A 118 -40.65 18.02 -16.07
CA LYS A 118 -39.91 17.38 -17.16
C LYS A 118 -38.61 18.11 -17.51
N ALA A 119 -38.62 19.44 -17.51
CA ALA A 119 -37.42 20.24 -17.76
C ALA A 119 -36.38 20.07 -16.65
N GLN A 120 -36.83 20.01 -15.37
CA GLN A 120 -35.92 19.78 -14.24
C GLN A 120 -35.32 18.37 -14.27
N ILE A 121 -36.09 17.34 -14.59
CA ILE A 121 -35.62 15.97 -14.78
C ILE A 121 -34.53 15.92 -15.87
N ALA A 122 -34.82 16.50 -17.05
CA ALA A 122 -33.86 16.53 -18.15
C ALA A 122 -32.53 17.26 -17.78
N ALA A 123 -32.64 18.39 -17.06
CA ALA A 123 -31.48 19.11 -16.57
C ALA A 123 -30.65 18.27 -15.55
N ALA A 124 -31.33 17.56 -14.61
CA ALA A 124 -30.68 16.71 -13.66
C ALA A 124 -30.04 15.47 -14.31
N GLU A 125 -30.67 14.88 -15.32
CA GLU A 125 -30.08 13.77 -16.09
C GLU A 125 -28.84 14.22 -16.86
N LYS A 126 -28.85 15.39 -17.48
CA LYS A 126 -27.67 15.97 -18.12
C LYS A 126 -26.54 16.22 -17.13
N ALA A 127 -26.83 16.85 -15.99
CA ALA A 127 -25.85 17.09 -14.94
C ALA A 127 -25.25 15.79 -14.40
N LYS A 128 -26.05 14.75 -14.23
CA LYS A 128 -25.61 13.42 -13.83
C LYS A 128 -24.66 12.82 -14.86
N ALA A 129 -25.01 12.85 -16.14
CA ALA A 129 -24.16 12.31 -17.21
C ALA A 129 -22.81 13.04 -17.31
N GLU A 130 -22.82 14.37 -17.19
CA GLU A 130 -21.59 15.17 -17.17
C GLU A 130 -20.71 14.83 -15.95
N ALA A 131 -21.32 14.67 -14.77
CA ALA A 131 -20.61 14.29 -13.55
C ALA A 131 -20.05 12.85 -13.61
N GLU A 132 -20.77 11.92 -14.26
CA GLU A 132 -20.26 10.56 -14.50
C GLU A 132 -19.05 10.56 -15.43
N ALA A 133 -19.08 11.33 -16.49
CA ALA A 133 -17.96 11.51 -17.41
C ALA A 133 -16.74 12.12 -16.70
N ALA A 134 -16.96 13.17 -15.89
CA ALA A 134 -15.92 13.81 -15.11
C ALA A 134 -15.31 12.86 -14.06
N ALA A 135 -16.12 12.07 -13.37
CA ALA A 135 -15.67 11.06 -12.42
C ALA A 135 -14.79 9.98 -13.08
N LYS A 136 -15.19 9.54 -14.28
CA LYS A 136 -14.42 8.56 -15.07
C LYS A 136 -13.07 9.14 -15.52
N ALA A 137 -13.05 10.39 -15.98
CA ALA A 137 -11.82 11.06 -16.38
C ALA A 137 -10.87 11.28 -15.19
N ALA A 138 -11.39 11.78 -14.07
CA ALA A 138 -10.61 11.99 -12.85
C ALA A 138 -10.05 10.68 -12.28
N LYS A 139 -10.80 9.57 -12.37
CA LYS A 139 -10.30 8.25 -12.00
C LYS A 139 -9.13 7.81 -12.88
N ALA A 140 -9.22 8.01 -14.18
CA ALA A 140 -8.14 7.66 -15.11
C ALA A 140 -6.87 8.50 -14.83
N GLU A 141 -7.02 9.79 -14.53
CA GLU A 141 -5.92 10.67 -14.13
C GLU A 141 -5.25 10.19 -12.83
N ALA A 142 -6.05 9.84 -11.81
CA ALA A 142 -5.56 9.30 -10.56
C ALA A 142 -4.80 7.97 -10.73
N ASP A 143 -5.35 7.06 -11.54
CA ASP A 143 -4.71 5.77 -11.82
C ASP A 143 -3.38 5.96 -12.57
N ALA A 144 -3.32 6.89 -13.52
CA ALA A 144 -2.09 7.26 -14.24
C ALA A 144 -1.03 7.86 -13.31
N ALA A 145 -1.42 8.81 -12.46
CA ALA A 145 -0.52 9.44 -11.48
C ALA A 145 0.03 8.41 -10.47
N LYS A 146 -0.81 7.47 -10.00
CA LYS A 146 -0.37 6.36 -9.14
C LYS A 146 0.63 5.44 -9.84
N ALA A 147 0.44 5.14 -11.11
CA ALA A 147 1.35 4.32 -11.90
C ALA A 147 2.70 5.02 -12.10
N GLU A 148 2.69 6.33 -12.35
CA GLU A 148 3.91 7.13 -12.48
C GLU A 148 4.67 7.20 -11.16
N ALA A 149 4.00 7.49 -10.04
CA ALA A 149 4.59 7.50 -8.70
C ALA A 149 5.20 6.13 -8.34
N ALA A 150 4.50 5.03 -8.62
CA ALA A 150 5.01 3.68 -8.41
C ALA A 150 6.27 3.40 -9.25
N SER A 151 6.30 3.85 -10.50
CA SER A 151 7.45 3.74 -11.41
C SER A 151 8.66 4.54 -10.89
N ALA A 152 8.42 5.79 -10.45
CA ALA A 152 9.45 6.65 -9.85
C ALA A 152 10.03 6.03 -8.58
N ASN A 153 9.18 5.55 -7.68
CA ASN A 153 9.60 4.87 -6.45
C ASN A 153 10.42 3.61 -6.75
N ALA A 154 10.02 2.81 -7.74
CA ALA A 154 10.78 1.64 -8.15
C ALA A 154 12.16 2.00 -8.73
N LYS A 155 12.27 3.12 -9.48
CA LYS A 155 13.56 3.64 -9.96
C LYS A 155 14.46 4.08 -8.80
N LEU A 156 13.92 4.81 -7.82
CA LEU A 156 14.65 5.23 -6.63
C LEU A 156 15.14 4.02 -5.83
N GLU A 157 14.28 3.03 -5.60
CA GLU A 157 14.64 1.81 -4.89
C GLU A 157 15.72 1.01 -5.61
N LYS A 158 15.64 0.87 -6.96
CA LYS A 158 16.66 0.22 -7.78
C LYS A 158 18.01 0.93 -7.63
N ASN A 159 18.02 2.26 -7.69
CA ASN A 159 19.24 3.05 -7.57
C ASN A 159 19.83 2.98 -6.17
N ALA A 160 19.02 3.13 -5.14
CA ALA A 160 19.43 2.99 -3.74
C ALA A 160 20.00 1.59 -3.45
N PHE A 161 19.41 0.54 -4.01
CA PHE A 161 19.95 -0.80 -3.84
C PHE A 161 21.26 -1.02 -4.61
N ARG A 162 21.38 -0.53 -5.85
CA ARG A 162 22.62 -0.61 -6.65
C ARG A 162 23.82 0.07 -5.99
N ALA A 163 23.57 1.15 -5.24
CA ALA A 163 24.59 1.90 -4.51
C ALA A 163 25.16 1.12 -3.31
N LYS A 164 24.45 0.09 -2.80
CA LYS A 164 24.92 -0.72 -1.68
C LYS A 164 26.14 -1.55 -2.08
N LYS A 165 27.04 -1.77 -1.13
CA LYS A 165 28.28 -2.51 -1.32
C LYS A 165 28.16 -3.92 -0.75
N ALA A 166 28.32 -4.94 -1.60
CA ALA A 166 28.51 -6.33 -1.15
C ALA A 166 29.98 -6.58 -0.81
N ALA A 167 30.24 -7.47 0.13
CA ALA A 167 31.62 -7.82 0.51
C ALA A 167 31.76 -9.32 0.85
N VAL A 168 32.87 -9.89 0.45
CA VAL A 168 33.29 -11.20 0.93
C VAL A 168 33.96 -11.04 2.28
N LYS A 169 33.35 -11.57 3.36
CA LYS A 169 33.92 -11.51 4.71
C LYS A 169 35.17 -12.40 4.81
N LYS A 170 35.05 -13.68 4.42
CA LYS A 170 36.13 -14.68 4.47
C LYS A 170 35.94 -15.72 3.37
N VAL A 171 37.06 -16.24 2.82
CA VAL A 171 37.04 -17.42 1.96
C VAL A 171 38.01 -18.43 2.54
N THR A 172 37.58 -19.68 2.70
CA THR A 172 38.38 -20.76 3.27
C THR A 172 38.42 -21.93 2.28
N GLY A 173 39.60 -22.36 1.90
CA GLY A 173 39.79 -23.55 1.06
C GLY A 173 39.60 -24.83 1.84
N LYS A 174 38.87 -25.79 1.27
CA LYS A 174 38.70 -27.15 1.75
C LYS A 174 39.09 -28.14 0.66
N SER A 175 39.10 -29.44 0.93
CA SER A 175 39.32 -30.48 -0.07
C SER A 175 38.30 -30.36 -1.22
N LYS A 176 38.77 -30.12 -2.44
CA LYS A 176 37.95 -29.90 -3.65
C LYS A 176 36.79 -28.90 -3.50
N ALA A 177 36.89 -27.98 -2.51
CA ALA A 177 35.83 -27.00 -2.22
C ALA A 177 36.38 -25.69 -1.65
N ALA A 178 35.54 -24.65 -1.59
CA ALA A 178 35.80 -23.40 -0.87
C ALA A 178 34.54 -22.92 -0.19
N VAL A 179 34.66 -22.48 1.06
CA VAL A 179 33.56 -21.87 1.82
C VAL A 179 33.73 -20.36 1.75
N VAL A 180 32.69 -19.68 1.24
CA VAL A 180 32.63 -18.22 1.10
C VAL A 180 31.66 -17.68 2.15
N LYS A 181 32.15 -16.83 3.05
CA LYS A 181 31.31 -16.07 3.99
C LYS A 181 31.09 -14.67 3.44
N VAL A 182 29.83 -14.27 3.32
CA VAL A 182 29.41 -12.98 2.75
C VAL A 182 28.98 -12.04 3.86
N LYS A 183 29.28 -10.74 3.77
CA LYS A 183 28.74 -9.73 4.68
C LYS A 183 27.26 -9.46 4.32
N LYS A 184 26.37 -9.45 5.33
CA LYS A 184 24.93 -9.14 5.11
C LYS A 184 24.76 -7.74 4.51
N VAL A 185 23.93 -7.62 3.49
CA VAL A 185 23.50 -6.36 2.89
C VAL A 185 22.04 -6.15 3.25
N LYS A 186 21.72 -5.02 3.89
CA LYS A 186 20.33 -4.70 4.32
C LYS A 186 19.41 -4.63 3.09
N GLY A 187 18.30 -5.41 3.14
CA GLY A 187 17.31 -5.45 2.07
C GLY A 187 17.71 -6.29 0.85
N ALA A 188 18.72 -7.15 0.95
CA ALA A 188 19.04 -8.11 -0.11
C ALA A 188 18.23 -9.40 0.05
N ASP A 189 17.67 -9.91 -1.05
CA ASP A 189 16.97 -11.21 -1.11
C ASP A 189 17.97 -12.36 -1.24
N GLY A 190 19.18 -12.07 -1.72
CA GLY A 190 20.24 -13.05 -1.85
C GLY A 190 21.52 -12.50 -2.45
N TYR A 191 22.42 -13.43 -2.75
CA TYR A 191 23.76 -13.14 -3.20
C TYR A 191 24.11 -13.99 -4.41
N GLN A 192 24.91 -13.43 -5.30
CA GLN A 192 25.53 -14.15 -6.39
C GLN A 192 27.06 -14.14 -6.17
N VAL A 193 27.60 -15.31 -5.93
CA VAL A 193 29.06 -15.52 -5.83
C VAL A 193 29.57 -15.88 -7.22
N GLN A 194 30.57 -15.15 -7.68
CA GLN A 194 31.29 -15.44 -8.92
C GLN A 194 32.72 -15.90 -8.60
N TYR A 195 33.16 -16.97 -9.23
CA TYR A 195 34.48 -17.53 -9.00
C TYR A 195 35.11 -18.04 -10.28
N SER A 196 36.43 -17.89 -10.37
CA SER A 196 37.25 -18.27 -11.55
C SER A 196 38.67 -18.57 -11.14
N LYS A 197 39.38 -19.37 -11.95
CA LYS A 197 40.85 -19.52 -11.86
C LYS A 197 41.59 -18.29 -12.40
N LYS A 198 40.95 -17.48 -13.25
CA LYS A 198 41.50 -16.27 -13.84
C LYS A 198 41.11 -15.03 -13.06
N ALA A 199 42.04 -14.12 -12.80
CA ALA A 199 41.85 -12.90 -12.02
C ALA A 199 40.88 -11.89 -12.67
N ASN A 200 40.70 -11.95 -13.98
CA ASN A 200 39.78 -11.12 -14.76
C ASN A 200 38.37 -11.71 -14.84
N PHE A 201 38.13 -12.87 -14.21
CA PHE A 201 36.85 -13.57 -14.23
C PHE A 201 36.37 -14.03 -15.61
N LYS A 202 37.27 -14.16 -16.58
CA LYS A 202 36.96 -14.81 -17.86
C LYS A 202 36.54 -16.27 -17.59
N SER A 203 35.43 -16.72 -18.18
CA SER A 203 34.84 -18.05 -17.97
C SER A 203 34.49 -18.34 -16.49
N ALA A 204 34.04 -17.34 -15.75
CA ALA A 204 33.70 -17.48 -14.34
C ALA A 204 32.40 -18.25 -14.14
N LYS A 205 32.40 -19.15 -13.17
CA LYS A 205 31.18 -19.79 -12.68
C LYS A 205 30.44 -18.90 -11.68
N LYS A 206 29.13 -19.03 -11.63
CA LYS A 206 28.23 -18.28 -10.73
C LYS A 206 27.44 -19.23 -9.85
N ALA A 207 27.31 -18.88 -8.56
CA ALA A 207 26.49 -19.58 -7.60
C ALA A 207 25.55 -18.58 -6.92
N ASN A 208 24.25 -18.80 -7.00
CA ASN A 208 23.26 -17.98 -6.32
C ASN A 208 22.91 -18.62 -4.97
N THR A 209 22.72 -17.78 -3.94
CA THR A 209 22.40 -18.24 -2.60
C THR A 209 21.59 -17.18 -1.84
N LYS A 210 20.69 -17.62 -0.97
CA LYS A 210 20.07 -16.76 0.05
C LYS A 210 20.86 -16.79 1.38
N LYS A 211 21.76 -17.75 1.54
CA LYS A 211 22.57 -17.92 2.78
C LYS A 211 23.83 -17.07 2.73
N LEU A 212 24.28 -16.59 3.88
CA LEU A 212 25.53 -15.82 4.02
C LEU A 212 26.79 -16.68 3.94
N ASN A 213 26.65 -17.99 4.06
CA ASN A 213 27.72 -18.97 3.89
C ASN A 213 27.39 -19.84 2.70
N VAL A 214 28.26 -19.90 1.73
CA VAL A 214 28.08 -20.72 0.53
C VAL A 214 29.32 -21.61 0.32
N THR A 215 29.10 -22.89 0.06
CA THR A 215 30.15 -23.82 -0.28
C THR A 215 30.20 -24.01 -1.78
N LEU A 216 31.32 -23.61 -2.38
CA LEU A 216 31.64 -23.86 -3.79
C LEU A 216 32.25 -25.27 -3.85
N LYS A 217 31.59 -26.19 -4.52
CA LYS A 217 31.99 -27.60 -4.65
C LYS A 217 32.63 -27.86 -6.02
N ARG A 218 33.29 -29.03 -6.16
CA ARG A 218 33.90 -29.51 -7.41
C ARG A 218 34.95 -28.55 -7.93
N LEU A 219 35.78 -28.04 -7.04
CA LEU A 219 36.95 -27.22 -7.39
C LEU A 219 38.18 -28.12 -7.56
N SER A 220 39.14 -27.70 -8.42
CA SER A 220 40.36 -28.42 -8.62
C SER A 220 41.30 -28.27 -7.42
N LYS A 221 41.76 -29.39 -6.85
CA LYS A 221 42.72 -29.42 -5.75
C LYS A 221 44.00 -28.69 -6.15
N GLY A 222 44.65 -27.99 -5.22
CA GLY A 222 45.87 -27.21 -5.43
C GLY A 222 45.68 -25.90 -6.20
N SER A 223 44.55 -25.71 -6.87
CA SER A 223 44.33 -24.54 -7.72
C SER A 223 43.95 -23.30 -6.89
N LYS A 224 44.44 -22.13 -7.37
CA LYS A 224 44.05 -20.81 -6.88
C LYS A 224 42.74 -20.35 -7.54
N TYR A 225 41.79 -19.89 -6.77
CA TYR A 225 40.55 -19.30 -7.26
C TYR A 225 40.42 -17.86 -6.80
N TYR A 226 39.86 -17.02 -7.68
CA TYR A 226 39.41 -15.66 -7.38
C TYR A 226 37.91 -15.67 -7.18
N VAL A 227 37.46 -15.03 -6.11
CA VAL A 227 36.07 -15.02 -5.70
C VAL A 227 35.61 -13.57 -5.46
N ARG A 228 34.45 -13.22 -6.00
CA ARG A 228 33.76 -11.94 -5.70
C ARG A 228 32.27 -12.19 -5.54
N VAL A 229 31.57 -11.28 -4.88
CA VAL A 229 30.15 -11.40 -4.60
C VAL A 229 29.42 -10.11 -4.96
N ARG A 230 28.16 -10.23 -5.35
CA ARG A 230 27.22 -9.13 -5.41
C ARG A 230 25.91 -9.56 -4.74
N ALA A 231 25.20 -8.61 -4.12
CA ALA A 231 23.88 -8.84 -3.60
C ALA A 231 22.83 -8.61 -4.70
N TYR A 232 21.66 -9.22 -4.57
CA TYR A 232 20.51 -8.90 -5.41
C TYR A 232 19.26 -8.69 -4.57
N LYS A 233 18.35 -7.88 -5.10
CA LYS A 233 16.99 -7.69 -4.64
C LYS A 233 16.05 -7.80 -5.84
N THR A 234 14.88 -8.39 -5.66
CA THR A 234 13.85 -8.46 -6.70
C THR A 234 12.92 -7.27 -6.53
N ILE A 235 12.83 -6.43 -7.54
CA ILE A 235 11.98 -5.24 -7.57
C ILE A 235 11.13 -5.34 -8.85
N ASN A 236 9.82 -5.35 -8.71
CA ASN A 236 8.87 -5.54 -9.81
C ASN A 236 9.22 -6.77 -10.67
N GLY A 237 9.46 -7.92 -10.03
CA GLY A 237 9.81 -9.18 -10.70
C GLY A 237 11.23 -9.27 -11.27
N GLN A 238 11.98 -8.16 -11.31
CA GLN A 238 13.31 -8.11 -11.88
C GLN A 238 14.41 -8.13 -10.81
N LYS A 239 15.46 -8.95 -11.03
CA LYS A 239 16.62 -8.95 -10.14
C LYS A 239 17.52 -7.74 -10.40
N VAL A 240 17.65 -6.90 -9.41
CA VAL A 240 18.57 -5.77 -9.37
C VAL A 240 19.81 -6.16 -8.59
N TYR A 241 20.99 -5.87 -9.10
CA TYR A 241 22.24 -6.28 -8.49
C TYR A 241 23.06 -5.06 -8.03
N THR A 242 23.75 -5.21 -6.90
CA THR A 242 24.83 -4.28 -6.52
C THR A 242 26.05 -4.49 -7.43
N LYS A 243 27.00 -3.55 -7.39
CA LYS A 243 28.34 -3.80 -7.98
C LYS A 243 28.99 -5.01 -7.30
N TYR A 244 29.88 -5.70 -8.03
CA TYR A 244 30.67 -6.77 -7.43
C TYR A 244 31.61 -6.22 -6.36
N SER A 245 31.82 -7.03 -5.30
CA SER A 245 32.84 -6.76 -4.29
C SER A 245 34.26 -6.80 -4.87
N ALA A 246 35.23 -6.28 -4.12
CA ALA A 246 36.61 -6.61 -4.31
C ALA A 246 36.82 -8.14 -4.35
N LYS A 247 37.74 -8.61 -5.21
CA LYS A 247 38.06 -10.03 -5.29
C LYS A 247 38.86 -10.49 -4.08
N LYS A 248 38.59 -11.69 -3.61
CA LYS A 248 39.44 -12.44 -2.67
C LYS A 248 39.94 -13.70 -3.33
N THR A 249 41.08 -14.16 -2.89
CA THR A 249 41.72 -15.37 -3.39
C THR A 249 41.65 -16.50 -2.38
N VAL A 250 41.64 -17.73 -2.89
CA VAL A 250 41.70 -18.94 -2.05
C VAL A 250 42.43 -20.04 -2.81
N LYS A 251 43.30 -20.79 -2.13
CA LYS A 251 43.88 -22.02 -2.62
C LYS A 251 43.05 -23.19 -2.11
N VAL A 252 42.62 -24.07 -3.00
CA VAL A 252 41.82 -25.25 -2.70
C VAL A 252 42.75 -26.36 -2.22
N LYS A 253 42.38 -27.02 -1.13
CA LYS A 253 43.14 -28.12 -0.56
C LYS A 253 42.83 -29.44 -1.27
#